data_2cf2b5600a0678d683ffb49aed54a003
#
_entry.id   2cf2b5600a0678d683ffb49aed54a003
#
_cell.length_a   1.000
_cell.length_b   1.000
_cell.length_c   1.000
_cell.angle_alpha   90.00
_cell.angle_beta   90.00
_cell.angle_gamma   90.00
#
_symmetry.space_group_name_H-M   'P 1'
#
loop_
_entity.id
_entity.type
_entity.pdbx_description
1 polymer ?
#
loop_
_entity_poly.entity_id
_entity_poly.type
_entity_poly.pdbx_seq_one_letter_code
_entity_poly.pdbx_strand_id
1 'polypeptide(L)'
;MHRLDETLSQLISTGLKQGHLYFSQVHQYLPNEADTPEKLDHLLMSLEELGLQLVTDPVVDEPVVENKRRRPEIRLEEDTRGTEDPIRMYLTQMGEIPLLTREEEIFLAKQIEVTRRRFRRALLCCDFAMNFAFETLSQVHRGELPFDRTIKVSMTESLEKEQIQGRLPHNLATVASIRERDLTDFAAAQSVGLDSDKGRTVLKNIARRRRRSVTLLEELSLRTQRLLPCMKRLQQISARMIDLQDQIRNLQDLTSARDERIAMQKELDDLICLTMESPNSLGEKIEFLQLRYKEYEKAMRDLSGGNLRLVVSIAKKYRNRGLTFLDLIQEGNTGLMRAVDKYEYRRGYKFSTYATWWIRQAITRAIADQARTIRIPVHMIETMSRLRAAGRDLLQDMGREPTVEEMAEVADVPIEEARRVMRISRQPISLDKPIGEGEDNSFGEFVEDKSNDSPVSNAASEMLKDKIDSVLKTLTYREREIIKLRYGLGDGYTYTLEEVGRIFKVTRERVRQIEAKAVRKLQHPVRSRQLQGFLEGITAIAGH
;
A
#
# COMPACT_ATOMS: atom_id res chain seq x y z
N MET A 1 30.32 33.78 0.27
CA MET A 1 29.51 34.56 1.25
C MET A 1 28.29 35.05 0.50
N HIS A 2 27.18 34.32 0.60
CA HIS A 2 25.89 34.79 0.08
C HIS A 2 25.44 35.97 0.95
N ARG A 3 24.93 37.03 0.33
CA ARG A 3 24.32 38.16 1.07
C ARG A 3 23.16 37.58 1.89
N LEU A 4 23.38 37.45 3.19
CA LEU A 4 22.31 37.11 4.13
C LEU A 4 21.32 38.29 4.11
N ASP A 5 20.04 37.99 3.87
CA ASP A 5 18.97 38.96 4.05
C ASP A 5 19.10 39.56 5.48
N GLU A 6 18.93 40.87 5.64
CA GLU A 6 19.01 41.52 6.97
C GLU A 6 18.07 40.88 7.97
N THR A 7 16.90 40.46 7.53
CA THR A 7 15.91 39.72 8.35
C THR A 7 16.41 38.35 8.80
N LEU A 8 17.13 37.61 7.96
CA LEU A 8 17.75 36.33 8.34
C LEU A 8 18.88 36.55 9.34
N SER A 9 19.70 37.58 9.15
CA SER A 9 20.77 37.94 10.08
C SER A 9 20.25 38.30 11.46
N GLN A 10 19.15 39.05 11.55
CA GLN A 10 18.48 39.39 12.80
C GLN A 10 17.89 38.12 13.47
N LEU A 11 17.24 37.25 12.73
CA LEU A 11 16.69 35.99 13.24
C LEU A 11 17.80 35.10 13.81
N ILE A 12 18.91 34.95 13.09
CA ILE A 12 20.08 34.18 13.52
C ILE A 12 20.72 34.80 14.79
N SER A 13 20.86 36.12 14.83
CA SER A 13 21.42 36.80 16.02
C SER A 13 20.55 36.59 17.27
N THR A 14 19.23 36.54 17.08
CA THR A 14 18.27 36.25 18.17
C THR A 14 18.42 34.79 18.61
N GLY A 15 18.52 33.86 17.66
CA GLY A 15 18.71 32.43 17.94
C GLY A 15 20.04 32.13 18.64
N LEU A 16 21.13 32.83 18.28
CA LEU A 16 22.43 32.68 18.93
C LEU A 16 22.41 33.21 20.39
N LYS A 17 21.62 34.23 20.68
CA LYS A 17 21.44 34.74 22.05
C LYS A 17 20.60 33.82 22.92
N GLN A 18 19.58 33.15 22.33
CA GLN A 18 18.66 32.29 23.05
C GLN A 18 19.08 30.80 23.05
N GLY A 19 20.06 30.41 22.23
CA GLY A 19 20.50 29.04 22.03
C GLY A 19 19.53 28.18 21.19
N HIS A 20 18.35 28.70 20.88
CA HIS A 20 17.31 28.03 20.06
C HIS A 20 16.44 29.08 19.35
N LEU A 21 15.67 28.62 18.37
CA LEU A 21 14.66 29.43 17.67
C LEU A 21 13.29 28.80 17.83
N TYR A 22 12.25 29.64 17.99
CA TYR A 22 10.87 29.18 18.01
C TYR A 22 10.26 29.12 16.59
N PHE A 23 9.32 28.21 16.37
CA PHE A 23 8.61 28.11 15.09
C PHE A 23 7.82 29.38 14.75
N SER A 24 7.29 30.11 15.72
CA SER A 24 6.63 31.40 15.53
C SER A 24 7.56 32.44 14.89
N GLN A 25 8.81 32.51 15.33
CA GLN A 25 9.82 33.42 14.78
C GLN A 25 10.17 33.04 13.33
N VAL A 26 10.29 31.73 13.05
CA VAL A 26 10.50 31.21 11.69
C VAL A 26 9.31 31.47 10.80
N HIS A 27 8.08 31.36 11.33
CA HIS A 27 6.85 31.64 10.61
C HIS A 27 6.76 33.09 10.11
N GLN A 28 7.19 34.06 10.92
CA GLN A 28 7.24 35.47 10.54
C GLN A 28 8.25 35.75 9.42
N TYR A 29 9.35 35.01 9.39
CA TYR A 29 10.38 35.13 8.36
C TYR A 29 9.95 34.50 7.03
N LEU A 30 9.13 33.44 7.05
CA LEU A 30 8.70 32.73 5.83
C LEU A 30 7.47 33.43 5.22
N PRO A 31 7.51 33.91 3.97
CA PRO A 31 6.40 34.57 3.34
C PRO A 31 5.22 33.62 3.10
N ASN A 32 4.01 34.21 2.98
CA ASN A 32 2.79 33.45 2.64
C ASN A 32 2.66 33.19 1.14
N GLU A 33 3.41 33.93 0.31
CA GLU A 33 3.32 33.91 -1.15
C GLU A 33 4.48 33.12 -1.80
N ALA A 34 4.29 32.73 -3.08
CA ALA A 34 5.05 31.72 -3.79
C ALA A 34 6.54 32.04 -4.06
N ASP A 35 7.03 33.25 -3.75
CA ASP A 35 8.22 33.79 -4.41
C ASP A 35 9.60 33.37 -3.88
N THR A 36 9.74 32.60 -2.81
CA THR A 36 11.10 32.31 -2.33
C THR A 36 11.30 30.95 -1.67
N PRO A 37 11.36 29.83 -2.44
CA PRO A 37 11.82 28.55 -1.92
C PRO A 37 13.27 28.62 -1.41
N GLU A 38 14.08 29.53 -1.95
CA GLU A 38 15.47 29.79 -1.56
C GLU A 38 15.61 30.29 -0.12
N LYS A 39 14.65 31.08 0.39
CA LYS A 39 14.69 31.57 1.78
C LYS A 39 14.62 30.46 2.82
N LEU A 40 13.82 29.44 2.56
CA LEU A 40 13.73 28.29 3.45
C LEU A 40 15.02 27.47 3.44
N ASP A 41 15.63 27.29 2.27
CA ASP A 41 16.88 26.56 2.15
C ASP A 41 18.04 27.31 2.80
N HIS A 42 18.12 28.64 2.62
CA HIS A 42 19.10 29.49 3.31
C HIS A 42 18.94 29.46 4.84
N LEU A 43 17.69 29.49 5.33
CA LEU A 43 17.40 29.36 6.76
C LEU A 43 17.89 28.01 7.29
N LEU A 44 17.52 26.90 6.61
CA LEU A 44 17.90 25.55 7.05
C LEU A 44 19.43 25.34 7.02
N MET A 45 20.11 25.85 5.99
CA MET A 45 21.58 25.83 5.93
C MET A 45 22.20 26.58 7.10
N SER A 46 21.70 27.79 7.39
CA SER A 46 22.22 28.61 8.50
C SER A 46 21.99 27.94 9.85
N LEU A 47 20.83 27.32 10.07
CA LEU A 47 20.54 26.58 11.30
C LEU A 47 21.46 25.36 11.47
N GLU A 48 21.74 24.63 10.38
CA GLU A 48 22.64 23.47 10.39
C GLU A 48 24.11 23.88 10.62
N GLU A 49 24.55 25.00 10.02
CA GLU A 49 25.91 25.50 10.19
C GLU A 49 26.17 25.98 11.61
N LEU A 50 25.20 26.62 12.23
CA LEU A 50 25.30 27.21 13.57
C LEU A 50 24.86 26.24 14.69
N GLY A 51 24.34 25.09 14.35
CA GLY A 51 23.87 24.09 15.32
C GLY A 51 22.63 24.52 16.12
N LEU A 52 21.87 25.53 15.65
CA LEU A 52 20.70 26.05 16.34
C LEU A 52 19.53 25.07 16.28
N GLN A 53 18.91 24.83 17.43
CA GLN A 53 17.72 24.00 17.54
C GLN A 53 16.46 24.82 17.29
N LEU A 54 15.51 24.24 16.52
CA LEU A 54 14.16 24.76 16.39
C LEU A 54 13.29 24.05 17.44
N VAL A 55 12.66 24.85 18.29
CA VAL A 55 11.81 24.38 19.37
C VAL A 55 10.38 24.80 19.08
N THR A 56 9.41 23.93 19.41
CA THR A 56 7.99 24.29 19.38
C THR A 56 7.74 25.36 20.44
N ASP A 57 6.94 26.37 20.08
CA ASP A 57 6.60 27.44 21.02
C ASP A 57 6.05 26.84 22.33
N PRO A 58 6.49 27.30 23.51
CA PRO A 58 5.86 26.90 24.75
C PRO A 58 4.38 27.27 24.66
N VAL A 59 3.49 26.35 25.03
CA VAL A 59 2.07 26.65 25.18
C VAL A 59 1.99 27.70 26.28
N VAL A 60 1.92 28.96 25.89
CA VAL A 60 1.54 30.01 26.83
C VAL A 60 0.05 29.78 27.05
N ASP A 61 -0.29 29.36 28.25
CA ASP A 61 -1.67 29.42 28.73
C ASP A 61 -2.05 30.91 28.79
N GLU A 62 -2.40 31.50 27.65
CA GLU A 62 -3.08 32.78 27.65
C GLU A 62 -4.39 32.57 28.41
N PRO A 63 -4.69 33.43 29.40
CA PRO A 63 -5.98 33.37 30.07
C PRO A 63 -7.06 33.49 28.99
N VAL A 64 -7.85 32.46 28.89
CA VAL A 64 -9.01 32.37 27.96
C VAL A 64 -9.86 33.62 28.19
N VAL A 65 -9.67 34.64 27.35
CA VAL A 65 -10.65 35.74 27.26
C VAL A 65 -11.90 35.06 26.70
N GLU A 66 -12.83 34.80 27.61
CA GLU A 66 -14.16 34.26 27.34
C GLU A 66 -14.90 35.19 26.36
N ASN A 67 -14.62 35.01 25.09
CA ASN A 67 -15.47 35.56 24.06
C ASN A 67 -16.71 34.68 23.98
N LYS A 68 -17.69 35.02 24.80
CA LYS A 68 -19.03 34.42 24.87
C LYS A 68 -19.77 34.56 23.52
N ARG A 69 -19.29 33.93 22.48
CA ARG A 69 -20.16 33.51 21.39
C ARG A 69 -20.82 32.22 21.84
N ARG A 70 -22.08 32.32 22.24
CA ARG A 70 -22.97 31.21 22.62
C ARG A 70 -22.75 30.05 21.65
N ARG A 71 -22.01 29.04 22.09
CA ARG A 71 -22.03 27.71 21.51
C ARG A 71 -23.46 27.21 21.69
N PRO A 72 -24.10 26.62 20.67
CA PRO A 72 -25.23 25.77 20.95
C PRO A 72 -24.68 24.61 21.79
N GLU A 73 -24.94 24.67 23.09
CA GLU A 73 -24.81 23.51 23.95
C GLU A 73 -25.74 22.45 23.38
N ILE A 74 -25.15 21.50 22.67
CA ILE A 74 -25.82 20.20 22.52
C ILE A 74 -25.78 19.62 23.93
N ARG A 75 -26.82 19.89 24.70
CA ARG A 75 -27.12 19.15 25.91
C ARG A 75 -27.32 17.71 25.47
N LEU A 76 -26.26 16.93 25.52
CA LEU A 76 -26.33 15.50 25.60
C LEU A 76 -26.91 15.25 26.98
N GLU A 77 -28.23 14.95 27.04
CA GLU A 77 -28.83 14.41 28.23
C GLU A 77 -27.91 13.31 28.73
N GLU A 78 -27.50 13.43 29.98
CA GLU A 78 -26.72 12.44 30.71
C GLU A 78 -27.60 11.20 30.94
N ASP A 79 -27.84 10.46 29.85
CA ASP A 79 -28.35 9.11 29.93
C ASP A 79 -27.14 8.20 30.20
N THR A 80 -26.93 7.92 31.48
CA THR A 80 -25.86 7.06 32.02
C THR A 80 -25.97 5.59 31.60
N ARG A 81 -26.78 5.28 30.60
CA ARG A 81 -26.93 3.96 29.99
C ARG A 81 -26.30 3.98 28.58
N GLY A 82 -25.04 3.56 28.46
CA GLY A 82 -24.45 3.32 27.14
C GLY A 82 -23.08 3.95 26.88
N THR A 83 -22.17 3.76 27.83
CA THR A 83 -20.74 4.11 27.62
C THR A 83 -20.05 3.19 26.60
N GLU A 84 -20.76 2.22 26.03
CA GLU A 84 -20.20 1.16 25.16
C GLU A 84 -20.33 1.45 23.66
N ASP A 85 -21.00 2.54 23.22
CA ASP A 85 -21.06 2.84 21.79
C ASP A 85 -19.73 3.44 21.29
N PRO A 86 -18.95 2.71 20.49
CA PRO A 86 -17.67 3.19 19.94
C PRO A 86 -17.81 4.48 19.14
N ILE A 87 -18.95 4.69 18.49
CA ILE A 87 -19.24 5.90 17.72
C ILE A 87 -19.31 7.11 18.64
N ARG A 88 -20.04 6.98 19.76
CA ARG A 88 -20.20 8.05 20.74
C ARG A 88 -18.85 8.41 21.38
N MET A 89 -18.07 7.40 21.77
CA MET A 89 -16.73 7.59 22.33
C MET A 89 -15.80 8.35 21.35
N TYR A 90 -15.77 7.94 20.09
CA TYR A 90 -14.98 8.63 19.06
C TYR A 90 -15.43 10.08 18.87
N LEU A 91 -16.74 10.35 18.80
CA LEU A 91 -17.29 11.69 18.62
C LEU A 91 -16.99 12.59 19.83
N THR A 92 -16.99 12.06 21.04
CA THR A 92 -16.65 12.80 22.28
C THR A 92 -15.17 13.20 22.24
N GLN A 93 -14.26 12.26 22.01
CA GLN A 93 -12.82 12.54 21.90
C GLN A 93 -12.50 13.56 20.78
N MET A 94 -13.16 13.42 19.63
CA MET A 94 -13.03 14.39 18.54
C MET A 94 -13.59 15.77 18.94
N GLY A 95 -14.60 15.80 19.82
CA GLY A 95 -15.22 17.03 20.33
C GLY A 95 -14.28 17.89 21.18
N GLU A 96 -13.30 17.29 21.84
CA GLU A 96 -12.30 17.96 22.66
C GLU A 96 -11.25 18.73 21.84
N ILE A 97 -11.03 18.31 20.58
CA ILE A 97 -10.02 18.95 19.72
C ILE A 97 -10.55 20.32 19.22
N PRO A 98 -9.83 21.43 19.43
CA PRO A 98 -10.26 22.73 18.96
C PRO A 98 -10.27 22.82 17.42
N LEU A 99 -11.11 23.70 16.89
CA LEU A 99 -11.13 23.99 15.46
C LEU A 99 -9.96 24.92 15.11
N LEU A 100 -9.28 24.61 14.01
CA LEU A 100 -8.19 25.44 13.51
C LEU A 100 -8.73 26.69 12.80
N THR A 101 -8.09 27.82 13.08
CA THR A 101 -8.26 29.05 12.30
C THR A 101 -7.45 28.98 10.99
N ARG A 102 -7.68 29.91 10.07
CA ARG A 102 -6.94 29.97 8.80
C ARG A 102 -5.45 30.19 9.00
N GLU A 103 -5.11 31.00 9.98
CA GLU A 103 -3.70 31.32 10.31
C GLU A 103 -2.99 30.10 10.90
N GLU A 104 -3.65 29.38 11.79
CA GLU A 104 -3.15 28.11 12.34
C GLU A 104 -2.99 27.02 11.28
N GLU A 105 -3.94 26.90 10.31
CA GLU A 105 -3.78 25.99 9.17
C GLU A 105 -2.50 26.27 8.38
N ILE A 106 -2.23 27.56 8.08
CA ILE A 106 -1.02 27.96 7.36
C ILE A 106 0.22 27.73 8.19
N PHE A 107 0.18 28.04 9.49
CA PHE A 107 1.28 27.82 10.41
C PHE A 107 1.68 26.33 10.46
N LEU A 108 0.70 25.45 10.67
CA LEU A 108 0.94 24.01 10.68
C LEU A 108 1.42 23.47 9.32
N ALA A 109 0.91 24.02 8.22
CA ALA A 109 1.37 23.63 6.88
C ALA A 109 2.84 24.00 6.64
N LYS A 110 3.25 25.21 7.08
CA LYS A 110 4.66 25.63 7.05
C LYS A 110 5.52 24.76 7.97
N GLN A 111 5.04 24.45 9.16
CA GLN A 111 5.73 23.57 10.09
C GLN A 111 5.96 22.17 9.49
N ILE A 112 4.97 21.60 8.80
CA ILE A 112 5.11 20.34 8.07
C ILE A 112 6.19 20.44 6.99
N GLU A 113 6.22 21.52 6.23
CA GLU A 113 7.22 21.72 5.18
C GLU A 113 8.63 21.81 5.76
N VAL A 114 8.85 22.62 6.80
CA VAL A 114 10.15 22.78 7.48
C VAL A 114 10.63 21.46 8.08
N THR A 115 9.77 20.79 8.87
CA THR A 115 10.14 19.52 9.51
C THR A 115 10.41 18.41 8.50
N ARG A 116 9.64 18.35 7.42
CA ARG A 116 9.86 17.41 6.31
C ARG A 116 11.20 17.63 5.62
N ARG A 117 11.57 18.89 5.30
CA ARG A 117 12.86 19.20 4.69
C ARG A 117 14.03 18.90 5.64
N ARG A 118 13.90 19.24 6.93
CA ARG A 118 14.91 18.90 7.94
C ARG A 118 15.14 17.41 8.06
N PHE A 119 14.07 16.62 8.13
CA PHE A 119 14.15 15.16 8.14
C PHE A 119 14.84 14.61 6.89
N ARG A 120 14.45 15.07 5.69
CA ARG A 120 15.05 14.62 4.43
C ARG A 120 16.53 14.93 4.35
N ARG A 121 16.93 16.17 4.67
CA ARG A 121 18.33 16.59 4.69
C ARG A 121 19.15 15.76 5.66
N ALA A 122 18.65 15.56 6.89
CA ALA A 122 19.31 14.73 7.88
C ALA A 122 19.48 13.27 7.39
N LEU A 123 18.45 12.69 6.74
CA LEU A 123 18.52 11.34 6.20
C LEU A 123 19.53 11.23 5.04
N LEU A 124 19.54 12.20 4.11
CA LEU A 124 20.47 12.25 2.99
C LEU A 124 21.92 12.54 3.41
N CYS A 125 22.15 13.07 4.62
CA CYS A 125 23.49 13.17 5.19
C CYS A 125 24.11 11.80 5.55
N CYS A 126 23.31 10.72 5.64
CA CYS A 126 23.82 9.37 5.77
C CYS A 126 24.24 8.85 4.39
N ASP A 127 25.45 8.30 4.27
CA ASP A 127 26.01 7.85 2.98
C ASP A 127 25.14 6.80 2.31
N PHE A 128 24.66 5.82 3.05
CA PHE A 128 23.76 4.79 2.55
C PHE A 128 22.49 5.37 1.89
N ALA A 129 21.85 6.35 2.53
CA ALA A 129 20.64 6.99 1.98
C ALA A 129 20.97 7.90 0.79
N MET A 130 22.11 8.56 0.81
CA MET A 130 22.62 9.36 -0.30
C MET A 130 22.89 8.49 -1.53
N ASN A 131 23.51 7.32 -1.35
CA ASN A 131 23.75 6.35 -2.40
C ASN A 131 22.46 5.85 -3.04
N PHE A 132 21.49 5.47 -2.20
CA PHE A 132 20.18 5.04 -2.67
C PHE A 132 19.48 6.14 -3.48
N ALA A 133 19.53 7.39 -3.01
CA ALA A 133 18.96 8.52 -3.73
C ALA A 133 19.68 8.76 -5.08
N PHE A 134 21.00 8.70 -5.09
CA PHE A 134 21.81 8.83 -6.29
C PHE A 134 21.51 7.73 -7.31
N GLU A 135 21.45 6.46 -6.89
CA GLU A 135 21.10 5.33 -7.77
C GLU A 135 19.68 5.46 -8.32
N THR A 136 18.71 5.79 -7.47
CA THR A 136 17.32 5.99 -7.89
C THR A 136 17.20 7.11 -8.94
N LEU A 137 17.88 8.23 -8.74
CA LEU A 137 17.89 9.35 -9.70
C LEU A 137 18.65 9.01 -10.98
N SER A 138 19.72 8.21 -10.90
CA SER A 138 20.43 7.68 -12.06
C SER A 138 19.57 6.74 -12.90
N GLN A 139 18.73 5.91 -12.26
CA GLN A 139 17.75 5.06 -12.94
C GLN A 139 16.65 5.90 -13.63
N VAL A 140 16.22 7.00 -13.00
CA VAL A 140 15.30 7.96 -13.63
C VAL A 140 15.94 8.62 -14.85
N HIS A 141 17.22 9.01 -14.75
CA HIS A 141 17.96 9.60 -15.87
C HIS A 141 18.08 8.64 -17.06
N ARG A 142 18.32 7.34 -16.79
CA ARG A 142 18.39 6.28 -17.81
C ARG A 142 17.01 5.87 -18.37
N GLY A 143 15.91 6.37 -17.78
CA GLY A 143 14.55 6.01 -18.19
C GLY A 143 14.04 4.68 -17.63
N GLU A 144 14.79 4.01 -16.75
CA GLU A 144 14.39 2.74 -16.11
C GLU A 144 13.24 2.93 -15.11
N LEU A 145 13.17 4.11 -14.47
CA LEU A 145 12.11 4.47 -13.55
C LEU A 145 11.27 5.64 -14.06
N PRO A 146 9.92 5.61 -13.89
CA PRO A 146 9.05 6.70 -14.31
C PRO A 146 9.30 7.96 -13.49
N PHE A 147 9.57 9.08 -14.17
CA PHE A 147 9.87 10.39 -13.59
C PHE A 147 8.79 10.85 -12.60
N ASP A 148 7.52 10.84 -13.02
CA ASP A 148 6.40 11.39 -12.23
C ASP A 148 6.10 10.59 -10.94
N ARG A 149 6.52 9.33 -10.86
CA ARG A 149 6.37 8.49 -9.65
C ARG A 149 7.53 8.63 -8.68
N THR A 150 8.66 9.18 -9.14
CA THR A 150 9.92 9.23 -8.37
C THR A 150 10.22 10.65 -7.90
N ILE A 151 10.02 11.64 -8.75
CA ILE A 151 10.31 13.05 -8.49
C ILE A 151 9.00 13.79 -8.19
N LYS A 152 9.07 14.77 -7.27
CA LYS A 152 7.95 15.66 -6.96
C LYS A 152 8.09 16.91 -7.82
N VAL A 153 7.20 17.07 -8.78
CA VAL A 153 7.05 18.34 -9.53
C VAL A 153 6.08 19.23 -8.78
N SER A 154 6.44 20.48 -8.52
CA SER A 154 5.58 21.48 -7.89
C SER A 154 5.61 22.74 -8.73
N MET A 155 4.44 23.14 -9.25
CA MET A 155 4.31 24.40 -10.01
C MET A 155 4.54 25.63 -9.12
N THR A 156 4.33 25.50 -7.81
CA THR A 156 4.49 26.60 -6.86
C THR A 156 5.93 26.82 -6.40
N GLU A 157 6.80 25.83 -6.57
CA GLU A 157 8.23 25.94 -6.21
C GLU A 157 9.09 26.28 -7.44
N SER A 158 8.50 26.72 -8.55
CA SER A 158 9.18 27.01 -9.83
C SER A 158 10.02 25.85 -10.38
N LEU A 159 9.71 24.62 -9.93
CA LEU A 159 10.38 23.42 -10.36
C LEU A 159 9.59 22.76 -11.49
N GLU A 160 9.75 23.29 -12.69
CA GLU A 160 9.16 22.69 -13.89
C GLU A 160 9.94 21.40 -14.25
N LYS A 161 9.22 20.47 -14.84
CA LYS A 161 9.76 19.17 -15.24
C LYS A 161 11.04 19.31 -16.11
N GLU A 162 11.02 20.25 -17.03
CA GLU A 162 12.14 20.51 -17.95
C GLU A 162 13.38 21.03 -17.22
N GLN A 163 13.22 21.89 -16.22
CA GLN A 163 14.30 22.42 -15.42
C GLN A 163 14.98 21.33 -14.58
N ILE A 164 14.17 20.45 -13.97
CA ILE A 164 14.71 19.32 -13.21
C ILE A 164 15.44 18.36 -14.15
N GLN A 165 14.88 18.05 -15.32
CA GLN A 165 15.52 17.19 -16.30
C GLN A 165 16.85 17.78 -16.82
N GLY A 166 16.92 19.10 -17.01
CA GLY A 166 18.15 19.78 -17.41
C GLY A 166 19.22 19.76 -16.33
N ARG A 167 18.86 19.90 -15.04
CA ARG A 167 19.79 19.88 -13.90
C ARG A 167 20.28 18.46 -13.55
N LEU A 168 19.45 17.44 -13.84
CA LEU A 168 19.69 16.06 -13.43
C LEU A 168 21.07 15.53 -13.80
N PRO A 169 21.55 15.58 -15.08
CA PRO A 169 22.85 15.04 -15.47
C PRO A 169 24.01 15.77 -14.80
N HIS A 170 23.93 17.10 -14.65
CA HIS A 170 25.00 17.92 -14.07
C HIS A 170 25.15 17.66 -12.56
N ASN A 171 24.02 17.62 -11.84
CA ASN A 171 24.03 17.35 -10.40
C ASN A 171 24.52 15.92 -10.12
N LEU A 172 24.07 14.92 -10.91
CA LEU A 172 24.51 13.53 -10.75
C LEU A 172 26.03 13.39 -11.02
N ALA A 173 26.57 14.00 -12.07
CA ALA A 173 27.99 13.97 -12.35
C ALA A 173 28.83 14.58 -11.21
N THR A 174 28.36 15.70 -10.64
CA THR A 174 29.02 16.35 -9.51
C THR A 174 28.98 15.50 -8.25
N VAL A 175 27.81 14.93 -7.93
CA VAL A 175 27.64 14.02 -6.76
C VAL A 175 28.51 12.78 -6.92
N ALA A 176 28.60 12.18 -8.12
CA ALA A 176 29.47 11.04 -8.40
C ALA A 176 30.94 11.35 -8.09
N SER A 177 31.45 12.49 -8.60
CA SER A 177 32.84 12.92 -8.35
C SER A 177 33.14 13.18 -6.87
N ILE A 178 32.18 13.79 -6.13
CA ILE A 178 32.32 14.00 -4.68
C ILE A 178 32.37 12.65 -3.97
N ARG A 179 31.50 11.73 -4.34
CA ARG A 179 31.42 10.40 -3.73
C ARG A 179 32.69 9.58 -3.91
N GLU A 180 33.29 9.57 -5.11
CA GLU A 180 34.55 8.88 -5.34
C GLU A 180 35.67 9.41 -4.43
N ARG A 181 35.73 10.74 -4.23
CA ARG A 181 36.65 11.36 -3.29
C ARG A 181 36.38 11.00 -1.84
N ASP A 182 35.09 10.93 -1.45
CA ASP A 182 34.71 10.56 -0.10
C ASP A 182 35.07 9.10 0.20
N LEU A 183 34.93 8.18 -0.77
CA LEU A 183 35.35 6.79 -0.62
C LEU A 183 36.87 6.63 -0.46
N THR A 184 37.67 7.36 -1.26
CA THR A 184 39.13 7.32 -1.16
C THR A 184 39.63 7.90 0.16
N ASP A 185 39.07 9.03 0.58
CA ASP A 185 39.40 9.69 1.85
C ASP A 185 38.97 8.84 3.06
N PHE A 186 37.82 8.18 3.00
CA PHE A 186 37.36 7.29 4.07
C PHE A 186 38.24 6.06 4.23
N ALA A 187 38.64 5.42 3.13
CA ALA A 187 39.59 4.31 3.14
C ALA A 187 40.94 4.73 3.77
N ALA A 188 41.42 5.92 3.43
CA ALA A 188 42.62 6.49 4.05
C ALA A 188 42.42 6.78 5.55
N ALA A 189 41.27 7.29 5.95
CA ALA A 189 40.95 7.52 7.37
C ALA A 189 40.85 6.21 8.17
N GLN A 190 40.29 5.16 7.58
CA GLN A 190 40.19 3.84 8.20
C GLN A 190 41.57 3.23 8.45
N SER A 191 42.55 3.38 7.53
CA SER A 191 43.91 2.87 7.70
C SER A 191 44.70 3.60 8.81
N VAL A 192 44.39 4.87 9.08
CA VAL A 192 45.04 5.69 10.14
C VAL A 192 44.33 5.56 11.49
N GLY A 193 43.12 5.04 11.49
CA GLY A 193 42.22 4.98 12.65
C GLY A 193 41.25 6.16 12.66
N LEU A 194 39.93 5.84 12.70
CA LEU A 194 38.84 6.82 12.63
C LEU A 194 38.85 7.82 13.80
N ASP A 195 39.35 7.40 14.97
CA ASP A 195 39.38 8.22 16.20
C ASP A 195 40.65 9.09 16.31
N SER A 196 41.60 8.94 15.42
CA SER A 196 42.81 9.77 15.40
C SER A 196 42.48 11.22 14.99
N ASP A 197 43.28 12.20 15.42
CA ASP A 197 43.07 13.60 15.03
C ASP A 197 43.07 13.82 13.50
N LYS A 198 43.88 13.05 12.79
CA LYS A 198 43.92 13.07 11.33
C LYS A 198 42.63 12.43 10.77
N GLY A 199 42.16 11.32 11.32
CA GLY A 199 40.90 10.70 10.93
C GLY A 199 39.72 11.62 11.14
N ARG A 200 39.62 12.28 12.31
CA ARG A 200 38.58 13.27 12.62
C ARG A 200 38.57 14.47 11.66
N THR A 201 39.75 14.97 11.23
CA THR A 201 39.80 16.07 10.25
C THR A 201 39.29 15.62 8.87
N VAL A 202 39.61 14.41 8.43
CA VAL A 202 39.11 13.84 7.18
C VAL A 202 37.60 13.65 7.25
N LEU A 203 37.06 13.11 8.36
CA LEU A 203 35.61 12.95 8.56
C LEU A 203 34.86 14.28 8.53
N LYS A 204 35.44 15.36 9.09
CA LYS A 204 34.88 16.73 8.99
C LYS A 204 34.81 17.22 7.53
N ASN A 205 35.83 16.93 6.73
CA ASN A 205 35.86 17.30 5.31
C ASN A 205 34.83 16.49 4.51
N ILE A 206 34.69 15.20 4.77
CA ILE A 206 33.65 14.34 4.19
C ILE A 206 32.28 14.89 4.55
N ALA A 207 32.01 15.23 5.82
CA ALA A 207 30.73 15.79 6.26
C ALA A 207 30.41 17.11 5.53
N ARG A 208 31.42 17.99 5.29
CA ARG A 208 31.23 19.23 4.53
C ARG A 208 30.86 18.97 3.07
N ARG A 209 31.51 18.00 2.41
CA ARG A 209 31.19 17.60 1.04
C ARG A 209 29.82 16.95 0.94
N ARG A 210 29.45 16.08 1.90
CA ARG A 210 28.11 15.48 1.98
C ARG A 210 27.00 16.54 2.02
N ARG A 211 27.15 17.60 2.81
CA ARG A 211 26.16 18.71 2.85
C ARG A 211 25.95 19.33 1.46
N ARG A 212 27.01 19.50 0.66
CA ARG A 212 26.92 19.99 -0.72
C ARG A 212 26.19 19.00 -1.62
N SER A 213 26.50 17.70 -1.52
CA SER A 213 25.81 16.66 -2.26
C SER A 213 24.32 16.58 -1.91
N VAL A 214 23.98 16.74 -0.62
CA VAL A 214 22.58 16.81 -0.16
C VAL A 214 21.83 17.97 -0.80
N THR A 215 22.45 19.14 -0.91
CA THR A 215 21.81 20.30 -1.57
C THR A 215 21.52 20.00 -3.04
N LEU A 216 22.48 19.43 -3.78
CA LEU A 216 22.31 19.06 -5.19
C LEU A 216 21.22 17.99 -5.40
N LEU A 217 21.11 17.03 -4.45
CA LEU A 217 20.07 16.01 -4.51
C LEU A 217 18.67 16.55 -4.12
N GLU A 218 18.61 17.50 -3.17
CA GLU A 218 17.35 18.18 -2.78
C GLU A 218 16.79 19.01 -3.95
N GLU A 219 17.64 19.67 -4.75
CA GLU A 219 17.22 20.38 -5.96
C GLU A 219 16.48 19.48 -6.96
N LEU A 220 16.76 18.17 -6.96
CA LEU A 220 16.09 17.19 -7.80
C LEU A 220 14.76 16.68 -7.22
N SER A 221 14.36 17.14 -6.05
CA SER A 221 13.04 16.92 -5.42
C SER A 221 12.56 15.46 -5.38
N LEU A 222 13.43 14.52 -4.99
CA LEU A 222 13.05 13.12 -4.79
C LEU A 222 11.89 12.99 -3.79
N ARG A 223 10.89 12.15 -4.05
CA ARG A 223 9.74 11.96 -3.14
C ARG A 223 10.16 11.35 -1.81
N THR A 224 9.73 11.95 -0.69
CA THR A 224 10.04 11.47 0.68
C THR A 224 9.66 10.02 0.91
N GLN A 225 8.55 9.56 0.31
CA GLN A 225 8.10 8.18 0.42
C GLN A 225 9.11 7.16 -0.13
N ARG A 226 9.97 7.56 -1.08
CA ARG A 226 11.04 6.71 -1.61
C ARG A 226 12.24 6.60 -0.65
N LEU A 227 12.42 7.60 0.21
CA LEU A 227 13.50 7.64 1.20
C LEU A 227 13.17 6.91 2.51
N LEU A 228 11.88 6.76 2.86
CA LEU A 228 11.47 6.11 4.12
C LEU A 228 11.99 4.67 4.30
N PRO A 229 12.04 3.80 3.25
CA PRO A 229 12.62 2.47 3.39
C PRO A 229 14.10 2.50 3.79
N CYS A 230 14.86 3.53 3.37
CA CYS A 230 16.26 3.68 3.74
C CYS A 230 16.44 3.89 5.24
N MET A 231 15.55 4.66 5.88
CA MET A 231 15.58 4.85 7.34
C MET A 231 15.42 3.52 8.08
N LYS A 232 14.44 2.70 7.67
CA LYS A 232 14.23 1.37 8.27
C LYS A 232 15.46 0.47 8.07
N ARG A 233 16.05 0.51 6.88
CA ARG A 233 17.25 -0.30 6.59
C ARG A 233 18.45 0.16 7.40
N LEU A 234 18.66 1.48 7.55
CA LEU A 234 19.71 2.04 8.42
C LEU A 234 19.55 1.61 9.87
N GLN A 235 18.31 1.58 10.39
CA GLN A 235 18.03 1.09 11.74
C GLN A 235 18.43 -0.39 11.90
N GLN A 236 18.11 -1.23 10.92
CA GLN A 236 18.51 -2.64 10.92
C GLN A 236 20.03 -2.82 10.87
N ILE A 237 20.71 -2.02 10.02
CA ILE A 237 22.17 -2.05 9.90
C ILE A 237 22.81 -1.62 11.23
N SER A 238 22.36 -0.54 11.84
CA SER A 238 22.90 -0.08 13.12
C SER A 238 22.71 -1.10 14.23
N ALA A 239 21.51 -1.68 14.35
CA ALA A 239 21.27 -2.74 15.34
C ALA A 239 22.22 -3.94 15.12
N ARG A 240 22.40 -4.35 13.85
CA ARG A 240 23.33 -5.45 13.52
C ARG A 240 24.79 -5.09 13.85
N MET A 241 25.22 -3.85 13.57
CA MET A 241 26.59 -3.39 13.89
C MET A 241 26.85 -3.40 15.40
N ILE A 242 25.89 -2.97 16.21
CA ILE A 242 25.97 -2.97 17.68
C ILE A 242 26.02 -4.42 18.19
N ASP A 243 25.12 -5.28 17.70
CA ASP A 243 25.11 -6.71 18.03
C ASP A 243 26.45 -7.38 17.73
N LEU A 244 27.01 -7.16 16.54
CA LEU A 244 28.32 -7.70 16.16
C LEU A 244 29.43 -7.18 17.07
N GLN A 245 29.42 -5.90 17.42
CA GLN A 245 30.40 -5.31 18.32
C GLN A 245 30.35 -5.95 19.72
N ASP A 246 29.15 -6.17 20.25
CA ASP A 246 28.97 -6.81 21.56
C ASP A 246 29.34 -8.29 21.52
N GLN A 247 28.98 -9.02 20.43
CA GLN A 247 29.40 -10.41 20.24
C GLN A 247 30.92 -10.55 20.13
N ILE A 248 31.59 -9.69 19.35
CA ILE A 248 33.05 -9.68 19.22
C ILE A 248 33.70 -9.42 20.59
N ARG A 249 33.14 -8.48 21.38
CA ARG A 249 33.61 -8.16 22.71
C ARG A 249 33.48 -9.35 23.66
N ASN A 250 32.34 -10.05 23.65
CA ASN A 250 32.08 -11.23 24.49
C ASN A 250 32.93 -12.44 24.10
N LEU A 251 33.35 -12.55 22.84
CA LEU A 251 34.20 -13.62 22.33
C LEU A 251 35.69 -13.31 22.43
N GLN A 252 36.12 -12.17 22.99
CA GLN A 252 37.53 -11.79 23.09
C GLN A 252 38.35 -12.78 23.93
N ASP A 253 37.76 -13.33 24.99
CA ASP A 253 38.42 -14.19 25.95
C ASP A 253 38.42 -15.70 25.56
N LEU A 254 37.68 -16.07 24.49
CA LEU A 254 37.53 -17.45 24.04
C LEU A 254 38.47 -17.76 22.87
N THR A 255 39.54 -18.53 23.14
CA THR A 255 40.52 -18.93 22.12
C THR A 255 39.93 -19.86 21.05
N SER A 256 38.90 -20.66 21.40
CA SER A 256 38.22 -21.59 20.49
C SER A 256 37.34 -20.88 19.42
N ALA A 257 36.95 -19.62 19.65
CA ALA A 257 36.04 -18.85 18.76
C ALA A 257 36.80 -17.90 17.82
N ARG A 258 38.08 -18.15 17.53
CA ARG A 258 38.91 -17.24 16.71
C ARG A 258 38.37 -17.03 15.30
N ASP A 259 37.93 -18.10 14.64
CA ASP A 259 37.47 -18.04 13.25
C ASP A 259 36.11 -17.35 13.16
N GLU A 260 35.21 -17.58 14.13
CA GLU A 260 33.93 -16.86 14.22
C GLU A 260 34.14 -15.38 14.46
N ARG A 261 35.06 -14.99 15.32
CA ARG A 261 35.43 -13.62 15.59
C ARG A 261 35.95 -12.91 14.34
N ILE A 262 36.81 -13.57 13.54
CA ILE A 262 37.35 -13.04 12.29
C ILE A 262 36.21 -12.84 11.29
N ALA A 263 35.28 -13.78 11.18
CA ALA A 263 34.11 -13.65 10.29
C ALA A 263 33.19 -12.49 10.72
N MET A 264 32.91 -12.34 12.02
CA MET A 264 32.11 -11.24 12.55
C MET A 264 32.78 -9.88 12.38
N GLN A 265 34.12 -9.83 12.58
CA GLN A 265 34.90 -8.60 12.35
C GLN A 265 34.84 -8.18 10.89
N LYS A 266 34.94 -9.13 9.96
CA LYS A 266 34.82 -8.84 8.53
C LYS A 266 33.43 -8.34 8.16
N GLU A 267 32.36 -8.96 8.71
CA GLU A 267 30.99 -8.48 8.51
C GLU A 267 30.81 -7.05 9.04
N LEU A 268 31.37 -6.74 10.22
CA LEU A 268 31.34 -5.41 10.81
C LEU A 268 32.07 -4.39 9.93
N ASP A 269 33.27 -4.73 9.43
CA ASP A 269 34.05 -3.87 8.56
C ASP A 269 33.35 -3.63 7.21
N ASP A 270 32.68 -4.63 6.65
CA ASP A 270 31.86 -4.48 5.44
C ASP A 270 30.68 -3.53 5.68
N LEU A 271 30.01 -3.62 6.85
CA LEU A 271 28.91 -2.69 7.21
C LEU A 271 29.43 -1.28 7.46
N ILE A 272 30.61 -1.09 8.06
CA ILE A 272 31.27 0.20 8.23
C ILE A 272 31.60 0.80 6.87
N CYS A 273 32.13 0.03 5.93
CA CYS A 273 32.40 0.48 4.58
C CYS A 273 31.11 0.88 3.83
N LEU A 274 30.01 0.12 4.02
CA LEU A 274 28.71 0.38 3.39
C LEU A 274 28.09 1.69 3.88
N THR A 275 28.25 2.01 5.17
CA THR A 275 27.63 3.18 5.80
C THR A 275 28.58 4.38 5.90
N MET A 276 29.89 4.14 5.77
CA MET A 276 30.98 5.09 6.02
C MET A 276 30.88 5.74 7.41
N GLU A 277 30.46 4.97 8.42
CA GLU A 277 30.23 5.41 9.78
C GLU A 277 30.69 4.34 10.78
N SER A 278 31.14 4.76 11.97
CA SER A 278 31.36 3.83 13.07
C SER A 278 30.02 3.42 13.71
N PRO A 279 29.95 2.27 14.42
CA PRO A 279 28.72 1.82 15.08
C PRO A 279 28.11 2.87 16.01
N ASN A 280 28.93 3.54 16.82
CA ASN A 280 28.48 4.58 17.75
C ASN A 280 27.98 5.82 17.01
N SER A 281 28.71 6.32 16.01
CA SER A 281 28.32 7.49 15.20
C SER A 281 27.02 7.22 14.44
N LEU A 282 26.83 6.02 13.92
CA LEU A 282 25.60 5.64 13.23
C LEU A 282 24.43 5.56 14.20
N GLY A 283 24.63 5.04 15.41
CA GLY A 283 23.62 5.00 16.47
C GLY A 283 23.10 6.39 16.83
N GLU A 284 24.01 7.33 17.14
CA GLU A 284 23.66 8.73 17.44
C GLU A 284 22.90 9.41 16.29
N LYS A 285 23.32 9.17 15.04
CA LYS A 285 22.64 9.71 13.86
C LYS A 285 21.23 9.13 13.69
N ILE A 286 21.04 7.86 13.99
CA ILE A 286 19.71 7.22 13.89
C ILE A 286 18.78 7.76 14.96
N GLU A 287 19.24 7.95 16.19
CA GLU A 287 18.45 8.61 17.24
C GLU A 287 18.03 10.02 16.83
N PHE A 288 18.97 10.80 16.29
CA PHE A 288 18.68 12.12 15.75
C PHE A 288 17.65 12.07 14.60
N LEU A 289 17.78 11.12 13.67
CA LEU A 289 16.82 10.93 12.58
C LEU A 289 15.44 10.56 13.08
N GLN A 290 15.35 9.69 14.09
CA GLN A 290 14.07 9.31 14.70
C GLN A 290 13.40 10.51 15.37
N LEU A 291 14.17 11.36 16.05
CA LEU A 291 13.65 12.59 16.64
C LEU A 291 13.05 13.50 15.55
N ARG A 292 13.80 13.73 14.45
CA ARG A 292 13.33 14.57 13.32
C ARG A 292 12.10 13.98 12.63
N TYR A 293 12.03 12.67 12.53
CA TYR A 293 10.87 11.98 11.97
C TYR A 293 9.64 12.13 12.87
N LYS A 294 9.81 11.98 14.19
CA LYS A 294 8.74 12.22 15.18
C LYS A 294 8.22 13.66 15.15
N GLU A 295 9.10 14.65 14.99
CA GLU A 295 8.69 16.05 14.81
C GLU A 295 7.82 16.24 13.56
N TYR A 296 8.21 15.62 12.44
CA TYR A 296 7.44 15.65 11.20
C TYR A 296 6.09 14.95 11.34
N GLU A 297 6.05 13.75 11.94
CA GLU A 297 4.81 13.03 12.20
C GLU A 297 3.87 13.83 13.13
N LYS A 298 4.41 14.46 14.16
CA LYS A 298 3.63 15.30 15.07
C LYS A 298 2.97 16.45 14.31
N ALA A 299 3.72 17.19 13.51
CA ALA A 299 3.19 18.29 12.72
C ALA A 299 2.07 17.84 11.76
N MET A 300 2.23 16.67 11.11
CA MET A 300 1.17 16.07 10.26
C MET A 300 -0.06 15.67 11.07
N ARG A 301 0.14 15.13 12.26
CA ARG A 301 -0.94 14.70 13.16
C ARG A 301 -1.74 15.90 13.68
N ASP A 302 -1.06 17.00 14.03
CA ASP A 302 -1.71 18.21 14.53
C ASP A 302 -2.63 18.83 13.47
N LEU A 303 -2.18 18.94 12.22
CA LEU A 303 -3.02 19.44 11.12
C LEU A 303 -4.19 18.47 10.81
N SER A 304 -3.94 17.15 10.84
CA SER A 304 -4.99 16.15 10.62
C SER A 304 -6.02 16.18 11.75
N GLY A 305 -5.57 16.26 13.02
CA GLY A 305 -6.40 16.26 14.22
C GLY A 305 -7.43 17.40 14.21
N GLY A 306 -7.00 18.62 13.91
CA GLY A 306 -7.89 19.77 13.82
C GLY A 306 -8.95 19.69 12.71
N ASN A 307 -8.78 18.77 11.75
CA ASN A 307 -9.69 18.59 10.61
C ASN A 307 -10.52 17.30 10.64
N LEU A 308 -10.49 16.51 11.72
CA LEU A 308 -11.27 15.25 11.83
C LEU A 308 -12.78 15.48 11.72
N ARG A 309 -13.30 16.61 12.23
CA ARG A 309 -14.73 16.97 12.11
C ARG A 309 -15.19 17.09 10.66
N LEU A 310 -14.30 17.53 9.75
CA LEU A 310 -14.60 17.58 8.31
C LEU A 310 -14.85 16.17 7.77
N VAL A 311 -14.06 15.18 8.17
CA VAL A 311 -14.24 13.78 7.75
C VAL A 311 -15.61 13.26 8.18
N VAL A 312 -15.98 13.45 9.44
CA VAL A 312 -17.29 13.01 9.97
C VAL A 312 -18.44 13.65 9.19
N SER A 313 -18.35 14.95 8.90
CA SER A 313 -19.38 15.68 8.15
C SER A 313 -19.59 15.13 6.73
N ILE A 314 -18.51 14.68 6.09
CA ILE A 314 -18.55 14.07 4.76
C ILE A 314 -19.03 12.62 4.86
N ALA A 315 -18.48 11.82 5.76
CA ALA A 315 -18.84 10.42 5.96
C ALA A 315 -20.34 10.22 6.27
N LYS A 316 -20.96 11.18 6.99
CA LYS A 316 -22.40 11.18 7.29
C LYS A 316 -23.26 11.05 6.02
N LYS A 317 -22.83 11.62 4.88
CA LYS A 317 -23.55 11.58 3.59
C LYS A 317 -23.48 10.20 2.91
N TYR A 318 -22.57 9.34 3.35
CA TYR A 318 -22.33 8.02 2.76
C TYR A 318 -22.81 6.85 3.64
N ARG A 319 -23.56 7.14 4.71
CA ARG A 319 -24.18 6.11 5.55
C ARG A 319 -25.09 5.19 4.73
N ASN A 320 -25.30 3.97 5.22
CA ASN A 320 -26.19 2.96 4.64
C ASN A 320 -25.82 2.54 3.19
N ARG A 321 -24.52 2.57 2.85
CA ARG A 321 -24.02 2.13 1.55
C ARG A 321 -23.18 0.85 1.60
N GLY A 322 -23.36 0.03 2.66
CA GLY A 322 -22.74 -1.28 2.81
C GLY A 322 -21.51 -1.31 3.70
N LEU A 323 -21.03 -0.17 4.21
CA LEU A 323 -19.99 -0.08 5.23
C LEU A 323 -20.55 0.51 6.53
N THR A 324 -19.96 0.13 7.66
CA THR A 324 -20.28 0.74 8.95
C THR A 324 -19.86 2.21 8.97
N PHE A 325 -20.47 3.01 9.83
CA PHE A 325 -20.14 4.43 9.91
C PHE A 325 -18.69 4.67 10.38
N LEU A 326 -18.19 3.81 11.27
CA LEU A 326 -16.81 3.88 11.74
C LEU A 326 -15.81 3.56 10.62
N ASP A 327 -16.10 2.56 9.79
CA ASP A 327 -15.24 2.23 8.64
C ASP A 327 -15.19 3.39 7.63
N LEU A 328 -16.33 4.03 7.38
CA LEU A 328 -16.37 5.23 6.52
C LEU A 328 -15.52 6.38 7.08
N ILE A 329 -15.53 6.57 8.41
CA ILE A 329 -14.68 7.57 9.06
C ILE A 329 -13.21 7.19 8.94
N GLN A 330 -12.84 5.94 9.17
CA GLN A 330 -11.44 5.49 9.08
C GLN A 330 -10.88 5.64 7.67
N GLU A 331 -11.63 5.22 6.67
CA GLU A 331 -11.24 5.42 5.27
C GLU A 331 -11.17 6.91 4.90
N GLY A 332 -12.11 7.71 5.43
CA GLY A 332 -12.07 9.16 5.30
C GLY A 332 -10.84 9.79 5.96
N ASN A 333 -10.43 9.32 7.14
CA ASN A 333 -9.21 9.76 7.83
C ASN A 333 -7.95 9.40 7.01
N THR A 334 -7.94 8.22 6.37
CA THR A 334 -6.85 7.85 5.44
C THR A 334 -6.79 8.82 4.25
N GLY A 335 -7.95 9.22 3.73
CA GLY A 335 -8.05 10.27 2.70
C GLY A 335 -7.54 11.62 3.19
N LEU A 336 -7.88 12.02 4.42
CA LEU A 336 -7.41 13.25 5.07
C LEU A 336 -5.88 13.26 5.22
N MET A 337 -5.28 12.17 5.70
CA MET A 337 -3.82 12.07 5.83
C MET A 337 -3.10 12.22 4.48
N ARG A 338 -3.66 11.65 3.40
CA ARG A 338 -3.14 11.85 2.04
C ARG A 338 -3.28 13.31 1.58
N ALA A 339 -4.35 13.99 1.96
CA ALA A 339 -4.54 15.40 1.66
C ALA A 339 -3.48 16.25 2.37
N VAL A 340 -3.19 15.98 3.66
CA VAL A 340 -2.16 16.69 4.45
C VAL A 340 -0.78 16.56 3.80
N ASP A 341 -0.39 15.35 3.36
CA ASP A 341 0.92 15.12 2.72
C ASP A 341 1.08 15.91 1.40
N LYS A 342 -0.02 16.16 0.69
CA LYS A 342 -0.02 16.82 -0.63
C LYS A 342 -0.49 18.27 -0.61
N TYR A 343 -0.86 18.80 0.54
CA TYR A 343 -1.37 20.17 0.64
C TYR A 343 -0.28 21.21 0.38
N GLU A 344 -0.56 22.15 -0.51
CA GLU A 344 0.30 23.27 -0.88
C GLU A 344 -0.39 24.60 -0.48
N TYR A 345 -0.04 25.14 0.70
CA TYR A 345 -0.66 26.35 1.23
C TYR A 345 -0.42 27.60 0.34
N ARG A 346 0.69 27.61 -0.44
CA ARG A 346 1.05 28.70 -1.36
C ARG A 346 0.03 28.93 -2.47
N ARG A 347 -0.85 27.97 -2.75
CA ARG A 347 -1.96 28.12 -3.70
C ARG A 347 -3.09 29.00 -3.18
N GLY A 348 -3.07 29.44 -1.93
CA GLY A 348 -4.05 30.33 -1.31
C GLY A 348 -5.38 29.67 -0.92
N TYR A 349 -5.69 28.46 -1.40
CA TYR A 349 -6.94 27.77 -1.07
C TYR A 349 -6.98 27.27 0.38
N LYS A 350 -8.20 27.25 0.96
CA LYS A 350 -8.43 26.63 2.28
C LYS A 350 -8.13 25.15 2.23
N PHE A 351 -7.53 24.63 3.31
CA PHE A 351 -7.23 23.19 3.43
C PHE A 351 -8.49 22.32 3.23
N SER A 352 -9.62 22.73 3.82
CA SER A 352 -10.90 22.02 3.72
C SER A 352 -11.38 21.81 2.28
N THR A 353 -11.16 22.78 1.38
CA THR A 353 -11.54 22.65 -0.04
C THR A 353 -10.76 21.54 -0.72
N TYR A 354 -9.47 21.47 -0.47
CA TYR A 354 -8.60 20.44 -1.03
C TYR A 354 -8.84 19.07 -0.39
N ALA A 355 -8.95 19.02 0.94
CA ALA A 355 -9.16 17.79 1.69
C ALA A 355 -10.49 17.10 1.36
N THR A 356 -11.56 17.87 1.10
CA THR A 356 -12.87 17.33 0.74
C THR A 356 -12.81 16.38 -0.46
N TRP A 357 -12.00 16.71 -1.47
CA TRP A 357 -11.85 15.85 -2.64
C TRP A 357 -11.17 14.51 -2.28
N TRP A 358 -10.10 14.54 -1.50
CA TRP A 358 -9.37 13.34 -1.08
C TRP A 358 -10.19 12.44 -0.14
N ILE A 359 -10.90 13.06 0.81
CA ILE A 359 -11.80 12.35 1.74
C ILE A 359 -12.91 11.65 0.95
N ARG A 360 -13.57 12.38 0.05
CA ARG A 360 -14.63 11.82 -0.81
C ARG A 360 -14.12 10.68 -1.66
N GLN A 361 -12.96 10.85 -2.30
CA GLN A 361 -12.34 9.83 -3.14
C GLN A 361 -12.01 8.56 -2.33
N ALA A 362 -11.45 8.71 -1.12
CA ALA A 362 -11.11 7.58 -0.26
C ALA A 362 -12.38 6.81 0.17
N ILE A 363 -13.40 7.51 0.65
CA ILE A 363 -14.68 6.91 1.06
C ILE A 363 -15.37 6.20 -0.12
N THR A 364 -15.47 6.85 -1.28
CA THR A 364 -16.12 6.26 -2.46
C THR A 364 -15.38 5.02 -2.93
N ARG A 365 -14.05 5.06 -2.92
CA ARG A 365 -13.23 3.91 -3.28
C ARG A 365 -13.37 2.77 -2.27
N ALA A 366 -13.39 3.05 -0.97
CA ALA A 366 -13.59 2.05 0.07
C ALA A 366 -14.97 1.37 -0.06
N ILE A 367 -16.03 2.14 -0.33
CA ILE A 367 -17.37 1.59 -0.60
C ILE A 367 -17.31 0.66 -1.82
N ALA A 368 -16.64 1.06 -2.90
CA ALA A 368 -16.52 0.23 -4.09
C ALA A 368 -15.76 -1.08 -3.83
N ASP A 369 -14.67 -1.02 -3.06
CA ASP A 369 -13.79 -2.17 -2.83
C ASP A 369 -14.29 -3.12 -1.74
N GLN A 370 -15.06 -2.65 -0.74
CA GLN A 370 -15.34 -3.39 0.51
C GLN A 370 -16.82 -3.55 0.84
N ALA A 371 -17.74 -2.78 0.22
CA ALA A 371 -19.17 -2.81 0.61
C ALA A 371 -19.92 -4.08 0.19
N ARG A 372 -19.32 -4.95 -0.62
CA ARG A 372 -19.95 -6.16 -1.12
C ARG A 372 -19.27 -7.42 -0.60
N THR A 373 -20.04 -8.42 -0.23
CA THR A 373 -19.54 -9.75 0.19
C THR A 373 -18.66 -10.38 -0.89
N ILE A 374 -19.07 -10.27 -2.16
CA ILE A 374 -18.25 -10.67 -3.31
C ILE A 374 -17.74 -9.40 -3.97
N ARG A 375 -16.41 -9.17 -3.87
CA ARG A 375 -15.77 -7.96 -4.41
C ARG A 375 -15.96 -7.86 -5.92
N ILE A 376 -16.38 -6.68 -6.37
CA ILE A 376 -16.55 -6.35 -7.79
C ILE A 376 -15.48 -5.30 -8.18
N PRO A 377 -14.84 -5.42 -9.36
CA PRO A 377 -13.91 -4.41 -9.86
C PRO A 377 -14.56 -3.02 -9.98
N VAL A 378 -13.77 -1.95 -9.71
CA VAL A 378 -14.28 -0.56 -9.65
C VAL A 378 -14.93 -0.13 -10.96
N HIS A 379 -14.36 -0.48 -12.13
CA HIS A 379 -14.94 -0.12 -13.43
C HIS A 379 -16.33 -0.72 -13.65
N MET A 380 -16.59 -1.94 -13.14
CA MET A 380 -17.92 -2.56 -13.23
C MET A 380 -18.94 -1.83 -12.33
N ILE A 381 -18.50 -1.29 -11.20
CA ILE A 381 -19.36 -0.49 -10.32
C ILE A 381 -19.68 0.86 -10.97
N GLU A 382 -18.74 1.46 -11.68
CA GLU A 382 -18.97 2.69 -12.46
C GLU A 382 -19.98 2.44 -13.58
N THR A 383 -19.84 1.36 -14.34
CA THR A 383 -20.80 0.95 -15.37
C THR A 383 -22.19 0.68 -14.76
N MET A 384 -22.25 -0.01 -13.60
CA MET A 384 -23.48 -0.24 -12.87
C MET A 384 -24.16 1.07 -12.42
N SER A 385 -23.37 2.05 -11.99
CA SER A 385 -23.89 3.36 -11.57
C SER A 385 -24.46 4.14 -12.77
N ARG A 386 -23.81 4.07 -13.94
CA ARG A 386 -24.30 4.67 -15.18
C ARG A 386 -25.62 4.01 -15.62
N LEU A 387 -25.68 2.67 -15.64
CA LEU A 387 -26.91 1.94 -15.98
C LEU A 387 -28.06 2.24 -15.03
N ARG A 388 -27.81 2.37 -13.71
CA ARG A 388 -28.84 2.75 -12.74
C ARG A 388 -29.30 4.21 -12.90
N ALA A 389 -28.40 5.10 -13.30
CA ALA A 389 -28.78 6.49 -13.60
C ALA A 389 -29.67 6.55 -14.85
N ALA A 390 -29.23 5.92 -15.94
CA ALA A 390 -30.02 5.80 -17.17
C ALA A 390 -31.39 5.16 -16.93
N GLY A 391 -31.44 4.09 -16.12
CA GLY A 391 -32.71 3.43 -15.77
C GLY A 391 -33.67 4.34 -15.00
N ARG A 392 -33.18 5.20 -14.10
CA ARG A 392 -34.03 6.17 -13.37
C ARG A 392 -34.55 7.28 -14.28
N ASP A 393 -33.70 7.78 -15.16
CA ASP A 393 -34.06 8.85 -16.10
C ASP A 393 -35.10 8.32 -17.10
N LEU A 394 -34.89 7.11 -17.67
CA LEU A 394 -35.87 6.46 -18.56
C LEU A 394 -37.18 6.12 -17.85
N LEU A 395 -37.14 5.67 -16.59
CA LEU A 395 -38.37 5.42 -15.79
C LEU A 395 -39.19 6.70 -15.60
N GLN A 396 -38.50 7.84 -15.39
CA GLN A 396 -39.15 9.15 -15.25
C GLN A 396 -39.80 9.61 -16.57
N ASP A 397 -39.11 9.39 -17.68
CA ASP A 397 -39.58 9.83 -19.00
C ASP A 397 -40.68 8.93 -19.58
N MET A 398 -40.53 7.61 -19.42
CA MET A 398 -41.48 6.64 -20.04
C MET A 398 -42.58 6.17 -19.09
N GLY A 399 -42.48 6.39 -17.78
CA GLY A 399 -43.44 5.92 -16.77
C GLY A 399 -43.54 4.41 -16.62
N ARG A 400 -42.62 3.63 -17.24
CA ARG A 400 -42.50 2.17 -17.12
C ARG A 400 -41.06 1.76 -16.84
N GLU A 401 -40.86 0.56 -16.32
CA GLU A 401 -39.51 0.02 -16.15
C GLU A 401 -38.84 -0.16 -17.52
N PRO A 402 -37.62 0.40 -17.71
CA PRO A 402 -36.88 0.29 -18.96
C PRO A 402 -36.31 -1.12 -19.14
N THR A 403 -36.20 -1.56 -20.40
CA THR A 403 -35.52 -2.80 -20.76
C THR A 403 -34.01 -2.65 -20.64
N VAL A 404 -33.27 -3.78 -20.57
CA VAL A 404 -31.81 -3.76 -20.48
C VAL A 404 -31.19 -3.14 -21.75
N GLU A 405 -31.84 -3.34 -22.90
CA GLU A 405 -31.44 -2.78 -24.19
C GLU A 405 -31.55 -1.23 -24.19
N GLU A 406 -32.68 -0.70 -23.73
CA GLU A 406 -32.92 0.74 -23.61
C GLU A 406 -31.93 1.40 -22.65
N MET A 407 -31.67 0.75 -21.49
CA MET A 407 -30.67 1.25 -20.54
C MET A 407 -29.24 1.20 -21.11
N ALA A 408 -28.92 0.19 -21.90
CA ALA A 408 -27.62 0.03 -22.54
C ALA A 408 -27.36 1.12 -23.58
N GLU A 409 -28.38 1.47 -24.37
CA GLU A 409 -28.31 2.51 -25.39
C GLU A 409 -28.08 3.90 -24.75
N VAL A 410 -28.85 4.26 -23.72
CA VAL A 410 -28.69 5.56 -23.03
C VAL A 410 -27.38 5.65 -22.26
N ALA A 411 -26.92 4.54 -21.69
CA ALA A 411 -25.65 4.51 -20.93
C ALA A 411 -24.40 4.38 -21.82
N ASP A 412 -24.56 4.22 -23.14
CA ASP A 412 -23.47 3.96 -24.10
C ASP A 412 -22.59 2.77 -23.68
N VAL A 413 -23.26 1.62 -23.46
CA VAL A 413 -22.62 0.37 -23.03
C VAL A 413 -23.09 -0.78 -23.94
N PRO A 414 -22.22 -1.73 -24.34
CA PRO A 414 -22.63 -2.90 -25.10
C PRO A 414 -23.72 -3.71 -24.36
N ILE A 415 -24.73 -4.19 -25.08
CA ILE A 415 -25.88 -4.91 -24.49
C ILE A 415 -25.44 -6.13 -23.68
N GLU A 416 -24.44 -6.87 -24.17
CA GLU A 416 -23.92 -8.05 -23.48
C GLU A 416 -23.25 -7.68 -22.15
N GLU A 417 -22.52 -6.56 -22.12
CA GLU A 417 -21.90 -6.05 -20.89
C GLU A 417 -22.97 -5.55 -19.92
N ALA A 418 -23.99 -4.84 -20.38
CA ALA A 418 -25.11 -4.40 -19.57
C ALA A 418 -25.83 -5.59 -18.91
N ARG A 419 -26.14 -6.66 -19.68
CA ARG A 419 -26.73 -7.90 -19.15
C ARG A 419 -25.84 -8.57 -18.09
N ARG A 420 -24.52 -8.61 -18.33
CA ARG A 420 -23.54 -9.15 -17.36
C ARG A 420 -23.52 -8.33 -16.08
N VAL A 421 -23.45 -7.01 -16.18
CA VAL A 421 -23.43 -6.09 -15.05
C VAL A 421 -24.71 -6.19 -14.22
N MET A 422 -25.86 -6.31 -14.86
CA MET A 422 -27.15 -6.47 -14.17
C MET A 422 -27.24 -7.79 -13.38
N ARG A 423 -26.67 -8.89 -13.89
CA ARG A 423 -26.57 -10.17 -13.12
C ARG A 423 -25.67 -10.01 -11.89
N ILE A 424 -24.50 -9.38 -12.05
CA ILE A 424 -23.54 -9.15 -10.96
C ILE A 424 -24.09 -8.14 -9.94
N SER A 425 -25.02 -7.28 -10.34
CA SER A 425 -25.63 -6.27 -9.46
C SER A 425 -26.41 -6.86 -8.28
N ARG A 426 -26.88 -8.11 -8.38
CA ARG A 426 -27.62 -8.79 -7.33
C ARG A 426 -26.74 -9.02 -6.11
N GLN A 427 -27.31 -8.80 -4.92
CA GLN A 427 -26.63 -9.11 -3.65
C GLN A 427 -26.96 -10.52 -3.21
N PRO A 428 -26.02 -11.28 -2.61
CA PRO A 428 -26.29 -12.55 -2.00
C PRO A 428 -27.26 -12.39 -0.83
N ILE A 429 -28.12 -13.38 -0.66
CA ILE A 429 -29.06 -13.45 0.46
C ILE A 429 -28.44 -14.33 1.54
N SER A 430 -28.63 -13.97 2.83
CA SER A 430 -28.19 -14.82 3.95
C SER A 430 -28.97 -16.12 3.98
N LEU A 431 -28.28 -17.23 4.18
CA LEU A 431 -28.92 -18.53 4.39
C LEU A 431 -29.64 -18.61 5.74
N ASP A 432 -29.20 -17.81 6.73
CA ASP A 432 -29.82 -17.75 8.06
C ASP A 432 -31.03 -16.81 8.12
N LYS A 433 -31.47 -16.27 6.97
CA LYS A 433 -32.64 -15.40 6.95
C LYS A 433 -33.89 -16.21 7.27
N PRO A 434 -34.66 -15.82 8.32
CA PRO A 434 -35.90 -16.51 8.65
C PRO A 434 -36.94 -16.36 7.55
N ILE A 435 -37.67 -17.44 7.28
CA ILE A 435 -38.79 -17.49 6.32
C ILE A 435 -40.08 -17.73 7.09
N GLY A 436 -41.04 -16.80 6.97
CA GLY A 436 -42.33 -16.87 7.62
C GLY A 436 -42.37 -16.20 8.99
N GLU A 437 -43.47 -16.36 9.72
CA GLU A 437 -43.70 -15.76 11.05
C GLU A 437 -43.10 -16.60 12.21
N GLY A 438 -42.49 -17.78 11.92
CA GLY A 438 -41.81 -18.65 12.89
C GLY A 438 -40.31 -18.48 12.85
N GLU A 439 -39.64 -18.42 14.00
CA GLU A 439 -38.17 -18.25 14.12
C GLU A 439 -37.39 -19.52 13.76
N ASP A 440 -38.05 -20.68 13.58
CA ASP A 440 -37.40 -21.99 13.49
C ASP A 440 -36.93 -22.38 12.05
N ASN A 441 -37.44 -21.73 11.00
CA ASN A 441 -37.10 -22.09 9.62
C ASN A 441 -36.20 -21.06 8.96
N SER A 442 -34.98 -21.48 8.59
CA SER A 442 -34.02 -20.65 7.86
C SER A 442 -34.08 -20.89 6.35
N PHE A 443 -33.71 -19.89 5.54
CA PHE A 443 -33.67 -20.01 4.06
C PHE A 443 -32.74 -21.14 3.61
N GLY A 444 -31.69 -21.44 4.39
CA GLY A 444 -30.72 -22.49 4.09
C GLY A 444 -31.34 -23.88 4.02
N GLU A 445 -32.41 -24.16 4.78
CA GLU A 445 -33.10 -25.46 4.81
C GLU A 445 -33.85 -25.77 3.50
N PHE A 446 -34.19 -24.74 2.72
CA PHE A 446 -34.87 -24.87 1.45
C PHE A 446 -33.91 -25.01 0.27
N VAL A 447 -32.62 -24.89 0.50
CA VAL A 447 -31.61 -25.02 -0.59
C VAL A 447 -31.27 -26.50 -0.76
N GLU A 448 -31.53 -27.03 -1.97
CA GLU A 448 -31.22 -28.41 -2.35
C GLU A 448 -29.70 -28.65 -2.28
N ASP A 449 -29.30 -29.72 -1.61
CA ASP A 449 -27.92 -30.22 -1.63
C ASP A 449 -27.64 -30.97 -2.96
N LYS A 450 -26.96 -30.25 -3.85
CA LYS A 450 -26.55 -30.82 -5.17
C LYS A 450 -25.29 -31.68 -5.09
N SER A 451 -24.64 -31.78 -3.93
CA SER A 451 -23.42 -32.60 -3.76
C SER A 451 -23.78 -34.08 -3.55
N ASN A 452 -24.97 -34.36 -3.07
CA ASN A 452 -25.45 -35.73 -2.90
C ASN A 452 -26.07 -36.24 -4.21
N ASP A 453 -25.51 -37.33 -4.73
CA ASP A 453 -26.08 -38.01 -5.87
C ASP A 453 -27.47 -38.58 -5.54
N SER A 454 -28.42 -38.38 -6.43
CA SER A 454 -29.75 -38.96 -6.29
C SER A 454 -29.67 -40.49 -6.14
N PRO A 455 -30.39 -41.10 -5.19
CA PRO A 455 -30.43 -42.57 -5.06
C PRO A 455 -30.78 -43.29 -6.37
N VAL A 456 -31.60 -42.67 -7.21
CA VAL A 456 -31.96 -43.16 -8.52
C VAL A 456 -30.76 -43.14 -9.47
N SER A 457 -29.96 -42.04 -9.43
CA SER A 457 -28.73 -41.92 -10.25
C SER A 457 -27.69 -42.96 -9.83
N ASN A 458 -27.53 -43.15 -8.52
CA ASN A 458 -26.61 -44.17 -7.99
C ASN A 458 -27.05 -45.59 -8.34
N ALA A 459 -28.34 -45.93 -8.21
CA ALA A 459 -28.88 -47.21 -8.63
C ALA A 459 -28.72 -47.42 -10.15
N ALA A 460 -28.99 -46.39 -10.96
CA ALA A 460 -28.78 -46.45 -12.41
C ALA A 460 -27.30 -46.66 -12.78
N SER A 461 -26.37 -45.99 -12.07
CA SER A 461 -24.94 -46.19 -12.28
C SER A 461 -24.47 -47.59 -11.91
N GLU A 462 -25.01 -48.16 -10.82
CA GLU A 462 -24.70 -49.52 -10.38
C GLU A 462 -25.23 -50.55 -11.35
N MET A 463 -26.48 -50.41 -11.81
CA MET A 463 -27.06 -51.25 -12.88
C MET A 463 -26.26 -51.12 -14.18
N LEU A 464 -25.77 -49.95 -14.55
CA LEU A 464 -24.92 -49.75 -15.72
C LEU A 464 -23.59 -50.49 -15.57
N LYS A 465 -22.93 -50.43 -14.39
CA LYS A 465 -21.71 -51.20 -14.11
C LYS A 465 -21.93 -52.69 -14.26
N ASP A 466 -23.01 -53.24 -13.71
CA ASP A 466 -23.36 -54.67 -13.84
C ASP A 466 -23.61 -55.08 -15.28
N LYS A 467 -24.29 -54.23 -16.06
CA LYS A 467 -24.51 -54.48 -17.50
C LYS A 467 -23.21 -54.42 -18.28
N ILE A 468 -22.33 -53.44 -18.01
CA ILE A 468 -21.00 -53.36 -18.62
C ILE A 468 -20.22 -54.65 -18.33
N ASP A 469 -20.16 -55.06 -17.06
CA ASP A 469 -19.47 -56.30 -16.67
C ASP A 469 -20.07 -57.56 -17.37
N SER A 470 -21.39 -57.62 -17.49
CA SER A 470 -22.07 -58.71 -18.22
C SER A 470 -21.67 -58.71 -19.72
N VAL A 471 -21.65 -57.55 -20.37
CA VAL A 471 -21.23 -57.42 -21.77
C VAL A 471 -19.73 -57.74 -21.94
N LEU A 472 -18.88 -57.33 -21.01
CA LEU A 472 -17.44 -57.63 -21.01
C LEU A 472 -17.16 -59.14 -20.84
N LYS A 473 -18.00 -59.88 -20.13
CA LYS A 473 -17.88 -61.35 -20.00
C LYS A 473 -18.01 -62.06 -21.34
N THR A 474 -18.62 -61.45 -22.37
CA THR A 474 -18.72 -61.99 -23.72
C THR A 474 -17.46 -61.89 -24.57
N LEU A 475 -16.45 -61.15 -24.07
CA LEU A 475 -15.12 -61.03 -24.67
C LEU A 475 -14.15 -62.09 -24.13
N THR A 476 -13.06 -62.33 -24.89
CA THR A 476 -12.00 -63.22 -24.40
C THR A 476 -11.32 -62.56 -23.14
N TYR A 477 -10.73 -63.38 -22.28
CA TYR A 477 -10.08 -62.91 -21.05
C TYR A 477 -9.10 -61.76 -21.29
N ARG A 478 -8.25 -61.88 -22.33
CA ARG A 478 -7.25 -60.84 -22.65
C ARG A 478 -7.92 -59.55 -23.17
N GLU A 479 -8.93 -59.62 -24.01
CA GLU A 479 -9.68 -58.46 -24.51
C GLU A 479 -10.39 -57.71 -23.35
N ARG A 480 -11.00 -58.45 -22.43
CA ARG A 480 -11.72 -57.94 -21.30
C ARG A 480 -10.79 -57.17 -20.32
N GLU A 481 -9.68 -57.80 -19.92
CA GLU A 481 -8.78 -57.20 -18.99
C GLU A 481 -8.06 -55.95 -19.56
N ILE A 482 -7.71 -55.96 -20.85
CA ILE A 482 -7.14 -54.81 -21.54
C ILE A 482 -8.16 -53.65 -21.55
N ILE A 483 -9.43 -53.90 -21.82
CA ILE A 483 -10.50 -52.89 -21.80
C ILE A 483 -10.69 -52.38 -20.36
N LYS A 484 -10.73 -53.26 -19.33
CA LYS A 484 -10.88 -52.86 -17.94
C LYS A 484 -9.75 -51.91 -17.50
N LEU A 485 -8.50 -52.24 -17.77
CA LEU A 485 -7.35 -51.40 -17.43
C LEU A 485 -7.30 -50.10 -18.24
N ARG A 486 -7.62 -50.14 -19.52
CA ARG A 486 -7.60 -48.94 -20.39
C ARG A 486 -8.64 -47.88 -20.00
N TYR A 487 -9.85 -48.32 -19.64
CA TYR A 487 -10.96 -47.44 -19.31
C TYR A 487 -11.24 -47.30 -17.81
N GLY A 488 -10.38 -47.90 -16.96
CA GLY A 488 -10.51 -47.80 -15.51
C GLY A 488 -11.75 -48.46 -14.92
N LEU A 489 -12.28 -49.51 -15.58
CA LEU A 489 -13.51 -50.18 -15.16
C LEU A 489 -13.31 -51.15 -13.97
N GLY A 490 -12.06 -51.33 -13.49
CA GLY A 490 -11.73 -52.12 -12.30
C GLY A 490 -11.36 -51.21 -11.12
N ASP A 491 -10.16 -50.67 -11.17
CA ASP A 491 -9.54 -49.93 -10.08
C ASP A 491 -9.76 -48.43 -10.16
N GLY A 492 -10.53 -47.97 -11.15
CA GLY A 492 -10.77 -46.53 -11.40
C GLY A 492 -9.60 -45.81 -12.09
N TYR A 493 -8.45 -46.45 -12.30
CA TYR A 493 -7.29 -45.87 -12.96
C TYR A 493 -7.23 -46.25 -14.44
N THR A 494 -7.00 -45.27 -15.31
CA THR A 494 -6.82 -45.45 -16.74
C THR A 494 -5.34 -45.63 -17.06
N TYR A 495 -4.95 -46.82 -17.50
CA TYR A 495 -3.56 -47.13 -17.85
C TYR A 495 -3.25 -46.76 -19.31
N THR A 496 -2.04 -46.34 -19.58
CA THR A 496 -1.56 -46.06 -20.93
C THR A 496 -1.34 -47.36 -21.73
N LEU A 497 -1.34 -47.27 -23.07
CA LEU A 497 -1.09 -48.46 -23.94
C LEU A 497 0.26 -49.16 -23.64
N GLU A 498 1.24 -48.39 -23.19
CA GLU A 498 2.58 -48.87 -22.88
C GLU A 498 2.61 -49.62 -21.55
N GLU A 499 1.94 -49.13 -20.54
CA GLU A 499 1.81 -49.77 -19.23
C GLU A 499 1.03 -51.09 -19.33
N VAL A 500 -0.10 -51.08 -20.06
CA VAL A 500 -0.85 -52.31 -20.34
C VAL A 500 0.01 -53.29 -21.12
N GLY A 501 0.83 -52.80 -22.08
CA GLY A 501 1.80 -53.62 -22.80
C GLY A 501 2.81 -54.32 -21.91
N ARG A 502 3.29 -53.62 -20.88
CA ARG A 502 4.22 -54.18 -19.86
C ARG A 502 3.53 -55.26 -19.03
N ILE A 503 2.29 -55.02 -18.58
CA ILE A 503 1.52 -55.95 -17.75
C ILE A 503 1.28 -57.27 -18.53
N PHE A 504 0.88 -57.19 -19.78
CA PHE A 504 0.56 -58.38 -20.61
C PHE A 504 1.75 -58.92 -21.43
N LYS A 505 2.94 -58.35 -21.28
CA LYS A 505 4.17 -58.68 -22.02
C LYS A 505 3.97 -58.69 -23.55
N VAL A 506 3.32 -57.62 -24.07
CA VAL A 506 3.06 -57.40 -25.50
C VAL A 506 3.47 -55.97 -25.92
N THR A 507 3.67 -55.78 -27.23
CA THR A 507 4.04 -54.46 -27.74
C THR A 507 2.83 -53.49 -27.66
N ARG A 508 3.13 -52.19 -27.55
CA ARG A 508 2.13 -51.11 -27.55
C ARG A 508 1.15 -51.22 -28.70
N GLU A 509 1.66 -51.49 -29.89
CA GLU A 509 0.81 -51.62 -31.10
C GLU A 509 -0.11 -52.84 -31.00
N ARG A 510 0.35 -53.94 -30.41
CA ARG A 510 -0.47 -55.13 -30.20
C ARG A 510 -1.61 -54.87 -29.21
N VAL A 511 -1.37 -54.09 -28.15
CA VAL A 511 -2.46 -53.67 -27.25
C VAL A 511 -3.49 -52.84 -28.00
N ARG A 512 -3.06 -51.87 -28.84
CA ARG A 512 -3.96 -51.04 -29.65
C ARG A 512 -4.83 -51.87 -30.60
N GLN A 513 -4.24 -52.90 -31.23
CA GLN A 513 -4.97 -53.82 -32.12
C GLN A 513 -6.01 -54.63 -31.34
N ILE A 514 -5.68 -55.13 -30.16
CA ILE A 514 -6.59 -55.89 -29.31
C ILE A 514 -7.73 -54.99 -28.82
N GLU A 515 -7.42 -53.76 -28.36
CA GLU A 515 -8.40 -52.76 -27.96
C GLU A 515 -9.38 -52.46 -29.12
N ALA A 516 -8.87 -52.11 -30.30
CA ALA A 516 -9.70 -51.83 -31.47
C ALA A 516 -10.60 -53.02 -31.87
N LYS A 517 -10.07 -54.26 -31.79
CA LYS A 517 -10.84 -55.46 -32.04
C LYS A 517 -11.92 -55.70 -30.99
N ALA A 518 -11.61 -55.47 -29.70
CA ALA A 518 -12.55 -55.61 -28.61
C ALA A 518 -13.69 -54.57 -28.72
N VAL A 519 -13.36 -53.30 -28.99
CA VAL A 519 -14.35 -52.23 -29.21
C VAL A 519 -15.27 -52.55 -30.40
N ARG A 520 -14.74 -53.01 -31.55
CA ARG A 520 -15.56 -53.42 -32.67
C ARG A 520 -16.50 -54.56 -32.32
N LYS A 521 -16.05 -55.53 -31.49
CA LYS A 521 -16.92 -56.63 -31.03
C LYS A 521 -18.03 -56.14 -30.12
N LEU A 522 -17.77 -55.09 -29.29
CA LEU A 522 -18.77 -54.46 -28.43
C LEU A 522 -19.77 -53.63 -29.21
N GLN A 523 -19.35 -53.00 -30.30
CA GLN A 523 -20.23 -52.24 -31.21
C GLN A 523 -21.21 -53.06 -31.98
N HIS A 524 -21.06 -54.41 -31.98
CA HIS A 524 -22.00 -55.31 -32.69
C HIS A 524 -23.43 -55.14 -32.14
N PRO A 525 -24.47 -55.02 -33.00
CA PRO A 525 -25.84 -54.69 -32.59
C PRO A 525 -26.41 -55.53 -31.45
N VAL A 526 -26.09 -56.84 -31.42
CA VAL A 526 -26.54 -57.73 -30.33
C VAL A 526 -26.04 -57.38 -28.96
N ARG A 527 -24.84 -56.76 -28.88
CA ARG A 527 -24.20 -56.32 -27.61
C ARG A 527 -24.51 -54.86 -27.30
N SER A 528 -24.49 -53.96 -28.28
CA SER A 528 -24.81 -52.56 -28.11
C SER A 528 -26.24 -52.30 -27.65
N ARG A 529 -27.22 -53.11 -28.11
CA ARG A 529 -28.62 -53.04 -27.66
C ARG A 529 -28.79 -53.21 -26.15
N GLN A 530 -27.91 -53.95 -25.48
CA GLN A 530 -27.97 -54.13 -24.02
C GLN A 530 -27.59 -52.85 -23.23
N LEU A 531 -26.87 -51.93 -23.87
CA LEU A 531 -26.43 -50.65 -23.29
C LEU A 531 -27.24 -49.44 -23.80
N GLN A 532 -28.06 -49.63 -24.86
CA GLN A 532 -28.75 -48.54 -25.54
C GLN A 532 -29.72 -47.79 -24.63
N GLY A 533 -30.46 -48.50 -23.75
CA GLY A 533 -31.40 -47.87 -22.81
C GLY A 533 -30.75 -46.93 -21.78
N PHE A 534 -29.47 -47.12 -21.48
CA PHE A 534 -28.72 -46.22 -20.59
C PHE A 534 -28.15 -44.99 -21.31
N LEU A 535 -27.91 -45.08 -22.64
CA LEU A 535 -27.43 -43.94 -23.45
C LEU A 535 -28.54 -42.90 -23.65
N GLU A 536 -29.77 -43.32 -23.84
CA GLU A 536 -30.93 -42.43 -23.98
C GLU A 536 -31.23 -41.68 -22.69
N GLY A 537 -31.00 -42.27 -21.50
CA GLY A 537 -31.10 -41.62 -20.20
C GLY A 537 -30.03 -40.56 -19.95
N ILE A 538 -28.79 -40.79 -20.39
CA ILE A 538 -27.66 -39.84 -20.22
C ILE A 538 -27.85 -38.61 -21.13
N THR A 539 -28.35 -38.76 -22.36
CA THR A 539 -28.63 -37.63 -23.25
C THR A 539 -29.77 -36.74 -22.75
N ALA A 540 -30.73 -37.29 -22.02
CA ALA A 540 -31.81 -36.53 -21.40
C ALA A 540 -31.33 -35.69 -20.16
N ILE A 541 -30.32 -36.17 -19.43
CA ILE A 541 -29.75 -35.47 -18.24
C ILE A 541 -28.71 -34.39 -18.64
N ALA A 542 -28.00 -34.57 -19.75
CA ALA A 542 -26.99 -33.62 -20.25
C ALA A 542 -27.59 -32.40 -20.99
N GLY A 543 -28.89 -32.37 -21.23
CA GLY A 543 -29.63 -31.33 -21.94
C GLY A 543 -30.36 -30.32 -21.06
N HIS A 544 -30.13 -30.32 -19.73
CA HIS A 544 -30.70 -29.33 -18.79
C HIS A 544 -29.59 -28.51 -18.12
#